data_1aca0f91472b888faa5bdc4c1e9e0ca5
#
_entry.id   1aca0f91472b888faa5bdc4c1e9e0ca5
#
_cell.length_a   1.000
_cell.length_b   1.000
_cell.length_c   1.000
_cell.angle_alpha   90.00
_cell.angle_beta   90.00
_cell.angle_gamma   90.00
#
_symmetry.space_group_name_H-M   'P 1'
#
loop_
_entity.id
_entity.type
_entity.pdbx_description
1 polymer ?
#
loop_
_entity_poly.entity_id
_entity_poly.type
_entity_poly.pdbx_seq_one_letter_code
_entity_poly.pdbx_strand_id
1 'polypeptide(L)'
;MYRLTIANKNYSSWSLRPWLLMRELAIPFDERLVPFSTGPGNDSFLAFAPNGKVPCLHDGEQAIWDSLAIIEHLAERHPAVWPADPVARSWARCVSAEMHSGFGVLREQCTMNCGIRVRLATIEAALLGDISRIVAIWNEGIARFGGPFLCGAQFHAVDAMFAPVALRFQTYGIALPGPAADYCSMLLARPAVREWYDAALQETWREPGHEDEAHRAGAWLEDLRRR
;
A
#
# COMPACT_ATOMS: atom_id res chain seq x y z
N MET A 1 -1.23 -16.26 -18.00
CA MET A 1 -1.06 -14.79 -17.81
C MET A 1 -1.80 -14.43 -16.53
N TYR A 2 -1.16 -13.68 -15.66
CA TYR A 2 -1.78 -13.22 -14.42
C TYR A 2 -2.90 -12.21 -14.69
N ARG A 3 -3.98 -12.29 -13.91
CA ARG A 3 -5.00 -11.24 -13.83
C ARG A 3 -5.15 -10.77 -12.39
N LEU A 4 -4.88 -9.50 -12.13
CA LEU A 4 -4.99 -8.92 -10.80
C LEU A 4 -6.27 -8.09 -10.72
N THR A 5 -7.22 -8.54 -9.90
CA THR A 5 -8.43 -7.78 -9.59
C THR A 5 -8.19 -6.90 -8.37
N ILE A 6 -8.44 -5.61 -8.55
CA ILE A 6 -8.24 -4.54 -7.56
C ILE A 6 -9.54 -3.75 -7.36
N ALA A 7 -9.61 -2.98 -6.25
CA ALA A 7 -10.64 -1.95 -6.12
C ALA A 7 -10.07 -0.55 -6.42
N ASN A 8 -10.87 0.48 -6.15
CA ASN A 8 -10.53 1.88 -6.40
C ASN A 8 -9.12 2.23 -5.91
N LYS A 9 -8.33 2.80 -6.81
CA LYS A 9 -6.95 3.18 -6.52
C LYS A 9 -6.85 4.26 -5.46
N ASN A 10 -7.88 5.11 -5.36
CA ASN A 10 -7.90 6.15 -4.34
C ASN A 10 -7.91 5.59 -2.91
N TYR A 11 -8.54 4.42 -2.68
CA TYR A 11 -8.80 3.88 -1.34
C TYR A 11 -8.11 2.56 -1.04
N SER A 12 -7.90 1.71 -2.06
CA SER A 12 -7.51 0.32 -1.83
C SER A 12 -6.02 0.12 -1.56
N SER A 13 -5.61 0.34 -0.31
CA SER A 13 -4.24 0.13 0.15
C SER A 13 -3.75 -1.31 0.01
N TRP A 14 -4.66 -2.28 0.13
CA TRP A 14 -4.34 -3.69 -0.02
C TRP A 14 -4.06 -4.07 -1.48
N SER A 15 -4.83 -3.51 -2.42
CA SER A 15 -4.63 -3.72 -3.86
C SER A 15 -3.33 -3.11 -4.37
N LEU A 16 -2.93 -1.95 -3.83
CA LEU A 16 -1.68 -1.27 -4.22
C LEU A 16 -0.45 -2.16 -4.05
N ARG A 17 -0.38 -2.96 -2.99
CA ARG A 17 0.81 -3.75 -2.66
C ARG A 17 1.24 -4.71 -3.77
N PRO A 18 0.45 -5.72 -4.14
CA PRO A 18 0.83 -6.62 -5.22
C PRO A 18 0.85 -5.91 -6.58
N TRP A 19 -0.02 -4.94 -6.81
CA TRP A 19 -0.02 -4.17 -8.04
C TRP A 19 1.31 -3.44 -8.27
N LEU A 20 1.79 -2.73 -7.24
CA LEU A 20 3.04 -1.99 -7.29
C LEU A 20 4.24 -2.94 -7.46
N LEU A 21 4.26 -4.04 -6.72
CA LEU A 21 5.31 -5.06 -6.85
C LEU A 21 5.39 -5.58 -8.29
N MET A 22 4.26 -5.93 -8.89
CA MET A 22 4.24 -6.46 -10.25
C MET A 22 4.69 -5.41 -11.27
N ARG A 23 4.29 -4.14 -11.10
CA ARG A 23 4.75 -3.04 -11.96
C ARG A 23 6.26 -2.79 -11.83
N GLU A 24 6.79 -2.68 -10.61
CA GLU A 24 8.21 -2.40 -10.36
C GLU A 24 9.14 -3.53 -10.83
N LEU A 25 8.68 -4.78 -10.77
CA LEU A 25 9.43 -5.94 -11.24
C LEU A 25 9.12 -6.34 -12.68
N ALA A 26 8.37 -5.53 -13.41
CA ALA A 26 7.93 -5.80 -14.79
C ALA A 26 7.29 -7.19 -14.97
N ILE A 27 6.55 -7.67 -13.97
CA ILE A 27 5.77 -8.90 -14.04
C ILE A 27 4.47 -8.59 -14.81
N PRO A 28 4.24 -9.22 -15.98
CA PRO A 28 3.08 -8.89 -16.79
C PRO A 28 1.78 -9.41 -16.17
N PHE A 29 0.75 -8.56 -16.17
CA PHE A 29 -0.59 -8.92 -15.71
C PHE A 29 -1.67 -8.07 -16.38
N ASP A 30 -2.87 -8.64 -16.47
CA ASP A 30 -4.08 -7.90 -16.81
C ASP A 30 -4.66 -7.28 -15.53
N GLU A 31 -4.86 -5.96 -15.52
CA GLU A 31 -5.54 -5.27 -14.44
C GLU A 31 -7.06 -5.32 -14.64
N ARG A 32 -7.79 -5.73 -13.60
CA ARG A 32 -9.23 -5.61 -13.53
C ARG A 32 -9.62 -4.77 -12.33
N LEU A 33 -10.22 -3.60 -12.58
CA LEU A 33 -10.77 -2.76 -11.52
C LEU A 33 -12.25 -3.09 -11.31
N VAL A 34 -12.61 -3.41 -10.06
CA VAL A 34 -13.98 -3.57 -9.59
C VAL A 34 -14.18 -2.60 -8.43
N PRO A 35 -14.99 -1.53 -8.60
CA PRO A 35 -15.17 -0.52 -7.56
C PRO A 35 -15.74 -1.11 -6.27
N PHE A 36 -15.42 -0.47 -5.13
CA PHE A 36 -16.13 -0.72 -3.88
C PHE A 36 -17.63 -0.42 -4.05
N SER A 37 -18.47 -1.17 -3.33
CA SER A 37 -19.90 -0.91 -3.28
C SER A 37 -20.17 0.43 -2.58
N THR A 38 -21.23 1.12 -3.00
CA THR A 38 -21.74 2.30 -2.28
C THR A 38 -22.75 1.92 -1.19
N GLY A 39 -23.09 0.63 -1.09
CA GLY A 39 -23.96 0.06 -0.07
C GLY A 39 -23.19 -0.83 0.92
N PRO A 40 -23.90 -1.44 1.87
CA PRO A 40 -23.28 -2.33 2.85
C PRO A 40 -22.71 -3.58 2.14
N GLY A 41 -21.43 -3.86 2.43
CA GLY A 41 -20.70 -5.02 1.92
C GLY A 41 -20.20 -4.86 0.48
N ASN A 42 -19.39 -5.83 0.06
CA ASN A 42 -18.83 -5.90 -1.29
C ASN A 42 -19.10 -7.29 -1.89
N ASP A 43 -20.37 -7.70 -1.92
CA ASP A 43 -20.78 -9.03 -2.38
C ASP A 43 -20.35 -9.32 -3.83
N SER A 44 -20.20 -8.27 -4.65
CA SER A 44 -19.65 -8.39 -6.00
C SER A 44 -18.24 -8.99 -6.04
N PHE A 45 -17.48 -8.90 -4.94
CA PHE A 45 -16.14 -9.46 -4.85
C PHE A 45 -16.15 -10.98 -4.69
N LEU A 46 -17.23 -11.57 -4.17
CA LEU A 46 -17.40 -13.02 -4.09
C LEU A 46 -17.43 -13.70 -5.46
N ALA A 47 -17.75 -12.96 -6.50
CA ALA A 47 -17.74 -13.48 -7.88
C ALA A 47 -16.32 -13.84 -8.39
N PHE A 48 -15.26 -13.35 -7.74
CA PHE A 48 -13.87 -13.59 -8.17
C PHE A 48 -12.90 -13.87 -7.03
N ALA A 49 -13.24 -13.53 -5.79
CA ALA A 49 -12.40 -13.74 -4.61
C ALA A 49 -13.17 -14.53 -3.55
N PRO A 50 -12.71 -15.74 -3.17
CA PRO A 50 -13.42 -16.60 -2.22
C PRO A 50 -13.68 -15.97 -0.85
N ASN A 51 -12.84 -14.99 -0.46
CA ASN A 51 -12.98 -14.25 0.80
C ASN A 51 -13.80 -12.94 0.65
N GLY A 52 -14.32 -12.64 -0.54
CA GLY A 52 -15.08 -11.42 -0.83
C GLY A 52 -14.26 -10.12 -0.67
N LYS A 53 -12.93 -10.18 -0.87
CA LYS A 53 -12.02 -9.04 -0.69
C LYS A 53 -11.08 -8.86 -1.88
N VAL A 54 -10.47 -7.68 -1.94
CA VAL A 54 -9.41 -7.35 -2.89
C VAL A 54 -8.09 -7.08 -2.14
N PRO A 55 -6.94 -7.32 -2.80
CA PRO A 55 -6.74 -7.85 -4.15
C PRO A 55 -7.01 -9.35 -4.28
N CYS A 56 -7.29 -9.80 -5.51
CA CYS A 56 -7.29 -11.21 -5.86
C CYS A 56 -6.51 -11.40 -7.16
N LEU A 57 -5.53 -12.30 -7.14
CA LEU A 57 -4.75 -12.69 -8.30
C LEU A 57 -5.31 -13.99 -8.88
N HIS A 58 -5.53 -14.02 -10.20
CA HIS A 58 -5.80 -15.27 -10.91
C HIS A 58 -4.57 -15.68 -11.72
N ASP A 59 -4.10 -16.91 -11.49
CA ASP A 59 -3.08 -17.59 -12.29
C ASP A 59 -3.72 -18.81 -12.94
N GLY A 60 -4.16 -18.67 -14.20
CA GLY A 60 -5.06 -19.61 -14.82
C GLY A 60 -6.41 -19.67 -14.08
N GLU A 61 -6.79 -20.85 -13.64
CA GLU A 61 -8.03 -21.09 -12.87
C GLU A 61 -7.84 -20.89 -11.35
N GLN A 62 -6.60 -20.75 -10.89
CA GLN A 62 -6.30 -20.61 -9.46
C GLN A 62 -6.53 -19.17 -9.00
N ALA A 63 -7.40 -18.98 -8.01
CA ALA A 63 -7.55 -17.72 -7.31
C ALA A 63 -6.63 -17.68 -6.09
N ILE A 64 -5.82 -16.64 -5.97
CA ILE A 64 -4.88 -16.40 -4.87
C ILE A 64 -5.28 -15.10 -4.16
N TRP A 65 -5.45 -15.16 -2.88
CA TRP A 65 -5.73 -14.06 -1.95
C TRP A 65 -5.05 -14.40 -0.61
N ASP A 66 -4.65 -13.51 0.23
CA ASP A 66 -4.67 -12.07 0.24
C ASP A 66 -3.38 -11.45 -0.35
N SER A 67 -3.14 -10.14 -0.05
CA SER A 67 -2.00 -9.41 -0.62
C SER A 67 -0.63 -10.04 -0.31
N LEU A 68 -0.42 -10.57 0.90
CA LEU A 68 0.85 -11.22 1.27
C LEU A 68 0.96 -12.61 0.63
N ALA A 69 -0.14 -13.36 0.57
CA ALA A 69 -0.15 -14.65 -0.13
C ALA A 69 0.09 -14.49 -1.64
N ILE A 70 -0.44 -13.44 -2.26
CA ILE A 70 -0.14 -13.09 -3.65
C ILE A 70 1.36 -12.84 -3.84
N ILE A 71 1.97 -12.07 -2.94
CA ILE A 71 3.41 -11.78 -2.96
C ILE A 71 4.23 -13.07 -2.86
N GLU A 72 3.89 -13.97 -1.94
CA GLU A 72 4.59 -15.25 -1.79
C GLU A 72 4.38 -16.17 -3.01
N HIS A 73 3.17 -16.22 -3.58
CA HIS A 73 2.92 -16.97 -4.82
C HIS A 73 3.77 -16.45 -5.99
N LEU A 74 3.89 -15.12 -6.12
CA LEU A 74 4.76 -14.51 -7.14
C LEU A 74 6.24 -14.85 -6.89
N ALA A 75 6.67 -14.93 -5.64
CA ALA A 75 8.06 -15.23 -5.26
C ALA A 75 8.52 -16.62 -5.70
N GLU A 76 7.60 -17.58 -5.88
CA GLU A 76 7.92 -18.91 -6.37
C GLU A 76 8.51 -18.92 -7.81
N ARG A 77 8.13 -17.91 -8.62
CA ARG A 77 8.54 -17.81 -10.02
C ARG A 77 9.35 -16.56 -10.34
N HIS A 78 9.36 -15.58 -9.44
CA HIS A 78 10.03 -14.30 -9.62
C HIS A 78 11.01 -14.03 -8.47
N PRO A 79 12.27 -14.48 -8.58
CA PRO A 79 13.26 -14.40 -7.50
C PRO A 79 13.50 -12.96 -6.97
N ALA A 80 13.27 -11.95 -7.81
CA ALA A 80 13.43 -10.54 -7.41
C ALA A 80 12.36 -10.03 -6.44
N VAL A 81 11.29 -10.80 -6.17
CA VAL A 81 10.25 -10.43 -5.18
C VAL A 81 10.85 -10.22 -3.79
N TRP A 82 11.76 -11.09 -3.39
CA TRP A 82 12.49 -10.97 -2.14
C TRP A 82 13.99 -10.79 -2.37
N PRO A 83 14.73 -10.17 -1.43
CA PRO A 83 16.18 -10.04 -1.53
C PRO A 83 16.89 -11.40 -1.70
N ALA A 84 17.94 -11.43 -2.52
CA ALA A 84 18.75 -12.64 -2.70
C ALA A 84 19.54 -12.99 -1.42
N ASP A 85 20.03 -11.98 -0.69
CA ASP A 85 20.70 -12.17 0.59
C ASP A 85 19.72 -12.77 1.63
N PRO A 86 20.06 -13.89 2.28
CA PRO A 86 19.13 -14.57 3.20
C PRO A 86 18.83 -13.77 4.47
N VAL A 87 19.75 -12.92 4.92
CA VAL A 87 19.55 -12.09 6.12
C VAL A 87 18.58 -10.95 5.81
N ALA A 88 18.80 -10.26 4.68
CA ALA A 88 17.89 -9.22 4.20
C ALA A 88 16.50 -9.79 3.88
N ARG A 89 16.44 -10.99 3.25
CA ARG A 89 15.19 -11.67 2.93
C ARG A 89 14.39 -12.03 4.17
N SER A 90 15.04 -12.56 5.21
CA SER A 90 14.36 -12.89 6.46
C SER A 90 13.83 -11.63 7.14
N TRP A 91 14.63 -10.58 7.20
CA TRP A 91 14.21 -9.30 7.76
C TRP A 91 13.04 -8.70 6.97
N ALA A 92 13.13 -8.68 5.63
CA ALA A 92 12.07 -8.18 4.75
C ALA A 92 10.73 -8.90 5.01
N ARG A 93 10.74 -10.23 5.15
CA ARG A 93 9.53 -11.00 5.47
C ARG A 93 8.99 -10.68 6.86
N CYS A 94 9.85 -10.54 7.88
CA CYS A 94 9.42 -10.16 9.22
C CYS A 94 8.69 -8.82 9.23
N VAL A 95 9.28 -7.77 8.67
CA VAL A 95 8.67 -6.44 8.67
C VAL A 95 7.48 -6.33 7.71
N SER A 96 7.45 -7.13 6.66
CA SER A 96 6.27 -7.25 5.79
C SER A 96 5.09 -7.90 6.51
N ALA A 97 5.33 -8.95 7.30
CA ALA A 97 4.32 -9.60 8.12
C ALA A 97 3.83 -8.65 9.24
N GLU A 98 4.75 -7.89 9.88
CA GLU A 98 4.39 -6.85 10.85
C GLU A 98 3.53 -5.77 10.20
N MET A 99 3.89 -5.29 8.99
CA MET A 99 3.05 -4.34 8.26
C MET A 99 1.71 -4.94 7.85
N HIS A 100 1.65 -6.23 7.54
CA HIS A 100 0.41 -6.89 7.16
C HIS A 100 -0.58 -6.99 8.33
N SER A 101 -0.13 -7.35 9.51
CA SER A 101 -0.98 -7.64 10.68
C SER A 101 -1.09 -6.49 11.69
N GLY A 102 -0.17 -5.53 11.65
CA GLY A 102 -0.04 -4.46 12.63
C GLY A 102 -0.51 -3.08 12.17
N PHE A 103 -0.14 -2.06 12.95
CA PHE A 103 -0.39 -0.64 12.68
C PHE A 103 -1.88 -0.30 12.55
N GLY A 104 -2.69 -0.88 13.46
CA GLY A 104 -4.15 -0.73 13.45
C GLY A 104 -4.58 0.71 13.62
N VAL A 105 -3.94 1.45 14.51
CA VAL A 105 -4.27 2.86 14.79
C VAL A 105 -3.99 3.74 13.58
N LEU A 106 -2.84 3.57 12.92
CA LEU A 106 -2.52 4.28 11.68
C LEU A 106 -3.54 3.97 10.58
N ARG A 107 -3.96 2.72 10.44
CA ARG A 107 -4.93 2.32 9.41
C ARG A 107 -6.30 2.91 9.63
N GLU A 108 -6.72 2.98 10.89
CA GLU A 108 -8.03 3.49 11.30
C GLU A 108 -8.09 5.01 11.24
N GLN A 109 -7.07 5.71 11.78
CA GLN A 109 -7.08 7.16 11.86
C GLN A 109 -6.57 7.86 10.60
N CYS A 110 -5.68 7.20 9.84
CA CYS A 110 -5.10 7.72 8.61
C CYS A 110 -5.45 6.79 7.45
N THR A 111 -6.73 6.68 7.09
CA THR A 111 -7.18 5.82 5.99
C THR A 111 -6.57 6.25 4.66
N MET A 112 -6.36 5.30 3.72
CA MET A 112 -5.81 5.65 2.43
C MET A 112 -6.86 6.39 1.58
N ASN A 113 -6.56 7.63 1.25
CA ASN A 113 -7.29 8.44 0.30
C ASN A 113 -6.26 9.30 -0.45
N CYS A 114 -5.87 8.87 -1.64
CA CYS A 114 -4.74 9.46 -2.37
C CYS A 114 -4.95 10.93 -2.72
N GLY A 115 -6.18 11.30 -3.06
CA GLY A 115 -6.48 12.56 -3.71
C GLY A 115 -6.79 13.72 -2.80
N ILE A 116 -6.73 13.54 -1.48
CA ILE A 116 -7.02 14.63 -0.53
C ILE A 116 -5.81 14.98 0.33
N ARG A 117 -5.88 16.14 0.96
CA ARG A 117 -4.94 16.57 2.02
C ARG A 117 -5.74 16.90 3.26
N VAL A 118 -5.34 16.30 4.38
CA VAL A 118 -6.05 16.42 5.66
C VAL A 118 -5.09 16.85 6.74
N ARG A 119 -5.47 17.86 7.50
CA ARG A 119 -4.80 18.19 8.75
C ARG A 119 -5.47 17.41 9.87
N LEU A 120 -4.76 16.46 10.48
CA LEU A 120 -5.27 15.69 11.60
C LEU A 120 -5.77 16.59 12.74
N ALA A 121 -6.87 16.24 13.35
CA ALA A 121 -7.41 16.94 14.50
C ALA A 121 -6.49 16.79 15.71
N THR A 122 -5.98 15.57 15.94
CA THR A 122 -5.04 15.22 17.01
C THR A 122 -4.08 14.14 16.53
N ILE A 123 -2.88 14.09 17.13
CA ILE A 123 -1.96 12.96 16.99
C ILE A 123 -1.76 12.41 18.40
N GLU A 124 -2.54 11.41 18.73
CA GLU A 124 -2.49 10.78 20.04
C GLU A 124 -1.29 9.82 20.19
N ALA A 125 -0.95 9.45 21.43
CA ALA A 125 0.21 8.62 21.74
C ALA A 125 0.19 7.27 20.99
N ALA A 126 -0.98 6.68 20.78
CA ALA A 126 -1.11 5.41 20.07
C ALA A 126 -0.75 5.55 18.57
N LEU A 127 -1.23 6.61 17.90
CA LEU A 127 -0.86 6.90 16.52
C LEU A 127 0.63 7.23 16.39
N LEU A 128 1.15 8.02 17.32
CA LEU A 128 2.58 8.35 17.37
C LEU A 128 3.43 7.08 17.58
N GLY A 129 2.94 6.10 18.36
CA GLY A 129 3.57 4.80 18.52
C GLY A 129 3.71 4.04 17.19
N ASP A 130 2.62 3.94 16.41
CA ASP A 130 2.65 3.30 15.10
C ASP A 130 3.62 4.03 14.13
N ILE A 131 3.55 5.36 14.07
CA ILE A 131 4.44 6.16 13.23
C ILE A 131 5.91 5.95 13.63
N SER A 132 6.21 6.01 14.92
CA SER A 132 7.58 5.84 15.44
C SER A 132 8.13 4.46 15.13
N ARG A 133 7.30 3.41 15.22
CA ARG A 133 7.72 2.04 14.86
C ARG A 133 8.02 1.93 13.36
N ILE A 134 7.20 2.51 12.50
CA ILE A 134 7.43 2.53 11.05
C ILE A 134 8.73 3.27 10.72
N VAL A 135 8.96 4.44 11.32
CA VAL A 135 10.22 5.20 11.16
C VAL A 135 11.43 4.37 11.60
N ALA A 136 11.31 3.65 12.72
CA ALA A 136 12.39 2.78 13.20
C ALA A 136 12.68 1.63 12.21
N ILE A 137 11.65 0.99 11.65
CA ILE A 137 11.79 -0.06 10.62
C ILE A 137 12.51 0.50 9.38
N TRP A 138 12.06 1.65 8.88
CA TRP A 138 12.65 2.23 7.67
C TRP A 138 14.12 2.64 7.89
N ASN A 139 14.42 3.29 9.00
CA ASN A 139 15.79 3.67 9.36
C ASN A 139 16.69 2.44 9.56
N GLU A 140 16.20 1.38 10.21
CA GLU A 140 16.93 0.12 10.38
C GLU A 140 17.26 -0.51 9.03
N GLY A 141 16.28 -0.66 8.14
CA GLY A 141 16.47 -1.26 6.83
C GLY A 141 17.53 -0.51 6.01
N ILE A 142 17.39 0.81 5.92
CA ILE A 142 18.34 1.67 5.18
C ILE A 142 19.74 1.58 5.78
N ALA A 143 19.87 1.70 7.09
CA ALA A 143 21.17 1.66 7.76
C ALA A 143 21.85 0.29 7.64
N ARG A 144 21.06 -0.79 7.69
CA ARG A 144 21.57 -2.17 7.71
C ARG A 144 21.94 -2.68 6.33
N PHE A 145 21.19 -2.30 5.29
CA PHE A 145 21.32 -2.85 3.94
C PHE A 145 21.78 -1.84 2.89
N GLY A 146 22.05 -0.59 3.28
CA GLY A 146 22.72 0.42 2.46
C GLY A 146 21.81 1.25 1.54
N GLY A 147 20.48 1.09 1.62
CA GLY A 147 19.52 1.90 0.85
C GLY A 147 19.75 1.90 -0.68
N PRO A 148 19.02 2.68 -1.45
CA PRO A 148 17.93 3.59 -1.06
C PRO A 148 16.61 2.86 -0.67
N PHE A 149 16.46 1.58 -1.03
CA PHE A 149 15.33 0.75 -0.62
C PHE A 149 15.61 0.06 0.73
N LEU A 150 14.56 -0.49 1.34
CA LEU A 150 14.67 -1.08 2.68
C LEU A 150 15.62 -2.27 2.77
N CYS A 151 15.88 -2.94 1.67
CA CYS A 151 16.81 -4.08 1.60
C CYS A 151 17.96 -3.88 0.60
N GLY A 152 18.43 -2.65 0.41
CA GLY A 152 19.57 -2.34 -0.45
C GLY A 152 19.22 -1.56 -1.69
N ALA A 153 19.91 -1.84 -2.80
CA ALA A 153 19.84 -1.03 -4.01
C ALA A 153 18.63 -1.33 -4.91
N GLN A 154 17.86 -2.38 -4.62
CA GLN A 154 16.76 -2.84 -5.48
C GLN A 154 15.44 -2.81 -4.74
N PHE A 155 14.35 -2.53 -5.50
CA PHE A 155 12.99 -2.60 -5.02
C PHE A 155 12.57 -4.06 -4.80
N HIS A 156 11.95 -4.35 -3.66
CA HIS A 156 11.43 -5.66 -3.30
C HIS A 156 10.01 -5.56 -2.71
N ALA A 157 9.41 -6.70 -2.42
CA ALA A 157 8.08 -6.79 -1.83
C ALA A 157 7.92 -5.96 -0.55
N VAL A 158 8.96 -5.86 0.27
CA VAL A 158 8.95 -5.05 1.50
C VAL A 158 8.66 -3.58 1.21
N ASP A 159 9.19 -3.02 0.14
CA ASP A 159 8.95 -1.64 -0.28
C ASP A 159 7.50 -1.46 -0.75
N ALA A 160 6.98 -2.42 -1.52
CA ALA A 160 5.57 -2.44 -1.93
C ALA A 160 4.62 -2.52 -0.74
N MET A 161 4.98 -3.27 0.31
CA MET A 161 4.18 -3.39 1.53
C MET A 161 4.05 -2.06 2.28
N PHE A 162 5.07 -1.21 2.23
CA PHE A 162 5.07 0.10 2.88
C PHE A 162 4.61 1.26 1.99
N ALA A 163 4.45 1.08 0.68
CA ALA A 163 4.00 2.15 -0.22
C ALA A 163 2.65 2.80 0.19
N PRO A 164 1.62 2.03 0.64
CA PRO A 164 0.40 2.66 1.15
C PRO A 164 0.62 3.56 2.37
N VAL A 165 1.66 3.29 3.18
CA VAL A 165 2.02 4.12 4.33
C VAL A 165 2.57 5.47 3.87
N ALA A 166 3.43 5.48 2.86
CA ALA A 166 3.94 6.73 2.27
C ALA A 166 2.80 7.61 1.73
N LEU A 167 1.80 7.02 1.06
CA LEU A 167 0.61 7.75 0.61
C LEU A 167 -0.22 8.28 1.78
N ARG A 168 -0.38 7.53 2.87
CA ARG A 168 -1.06 8.01 4.09
C ARG A 168 -0.31 9.19 4.71
N PHE A 169 1.02 9.10 4.82
CA PHE A 169 1.83 10.20 5.34
C PHE A 169 1.71 11.45 4.49
N GLN A 170 1.66 11.31 3.16
CA GLN A 170 1.39 12.43 2.26
C GLN A 170 -0.01 13.01 2.48
N THR A 171 -1.05 12.18 2.55
CA THR A 171 -2.43 12.61 2.73
C THR A 171 -2.63 13.41 4.01
N TYR A 172 -2.04 12.94 5.11
CA TYR A 172 -2.25 13.54 6.44
C TYR A 172 -1.12 14.49 6.88
N GLY A 173 -0.19 14.83 5.99
CA GLY A 173 0.88 15.78 6.26
C GLY A 173 1.80 15.35 7.41
N ILE A 174 2.02 14.04 7.59
CA ILE A 174 2.86 13.51 8.66
C ILE A 174 4.32 13.72 8.30
N ALA A 175 4.99 14.60 9.04
CA ALA A 175 6.41 14.87 8.87
C ALA A 175 7.26 13.73 9.44
N LEU A 176 8.26 13.32 8.68
CA LEU A 176 9.19 12.25 9.06
C LEU A 176 10.61 12.81 9.24
N PRO A 177 11.39 12.28 10.19
CA PRO A 177 12.79 12.69 10.37
C PRO A 177 13.77 11.86 9.51
N GLY A 178 14.87 12.49 9.11
CA GLY A 178 16.05 11.84 8.58
C GLY A 178 15.83 10.88 7.41
N PRO A 179 16.52 9.73 7.37
CA PRO A 179 16.46 8.80 6.25
C PRO A 179 15.05 8.27 5.92
N ALA A 180 14.16 8.21 6.92
CA ALA A 180 12.77 7.82 6.69
C ALA A 180 12.01 8.82 5.82
N ALA A 181 12.32 10.14 5.94
CA ALA A 181 11.74 11.18 5.08
C ALA A 181 12.22 11.02 3.62
N ASP A 182 13.51 10.75 3.43
CA ASP A 182 14.11 10.54 2.11
C ASP A 182 13.52 9.29 1.43
N TYR A 183 13.38 8.20 2.19
CA TYR A 183 12.75 6.97 1.71
C TYR A 183 11.29 7.18 1.32
N CYS A 184 10.49 7.85 2.15
CA CYS A 184 9.11 8.18 1.85
C CYS A 184 9.01 9.00 0.55
N SER A 185 9.83 10.03 0.42
CA SER A 185 9.89 10.89 -0.76
C SER A 185 10.28 10.11 -2.00
N MET A 186 11.28 9.24 -1.89
CA MET A 186 11.73 8.36 -2.97
C MET A 186 10.63 7.40 -3.41
N LEU A 187 9.91 6.76 -2.48
CA LEU A 187 8.77 5.89 -2.82
C LEU A 187 7.67 6.65 -3.56
N LEU A 188 7.28 7.82 -3.07
CA LEU A 188 6.25 8.65 -3.70
C LEU A 188 6.65 9.14 -5.10
N ALA A 189 7.95 9.28 -5.37
CA ALA A 189 8.48 9.66 -6.66
C ALA A 189 8.61 8.49 -7.65
N ARG A 190 8.43 7.23 -7.23
CA ARG A 190 8.55 6.07 -8.14
C ARG A 190 7.54 6.17 -9.28
N PRO A 191 7.96 5.87 -10.54
CA PRO A 191 7.05 5.93 -11.69
C PRO A 191 5.77 5.12 -11.50
N ALA A 192 5.85 3.90 -10.96
CA ALA A 192 4.67 3.08 -10.74
C ALA A 192 3.77 3.62 -9.60
N VAL A 193 4.34 4.24 -8.56
CA VAL A 193 3.53 4.91 -7.52
C VAL A 193 2.83 6.13 -8.10
N ARG A 194 3.51 6.89 -8.95
CA ARG A 194 2.90 8.02 -9.67
C ARG A 194 1.78 7.57 -10.61
N GLU A 195 2.00 6.50 -11.37
CA GLU A 195 0.97 5.89 -12.23
C GLU A 195 -0.29 5.55 -11.43
N TRP A 196 -0.13 4.89 -10.27
CA TRP A 196 -1.24 4.59 -9.37
C TRP A 196 -1.94 5.85 -8.87
N TYR A 197 -1.14 6.80 -8.37
CA TYR A 197 -1.65 8.05 -7.81
C TYR A 197 -2.40 8.89 -8.86
N ASP A 198 -1.84 9.06 -10.05
CA ASP A 198 -2.46 9.85 -11.11
C ASP A 198 -3.77 9.19 -11.59
N ALA A 199 -3.81 7.86 -11.68
CA ALA A 199 -5.04 7.12 -11.96
C ALA A 199 -6.08 7.29 -10.84
N ALA A 200 -5.67 7.26 -9.57
CA ALA A 200 -6.54 7.50 -8.42
C ALA A 200 -7.20 8.89 -8.46
N LEU A 201 -6.46 9.91 -8.90
CA LEU A 201 -7.01 11.28 -9.04
C LEU A 201 -8.08 11.37 -10.15
N GLN A 202 -8.01 10.52 -11.15
CA GLN A 202 -8.98 10.51 -12.26
C GLN A 202 -10.26 9.73 -11.93
N GLU A 203 -10.28 8.94 -10.86
CA GLU A 203 -11.48 8.22 -10.44
C GLU A 203 -12.58 9.20 -10.01
N THR A 204 -13.76 9.07 -10.62
CA THR A 204 -14.96 9.83 -10.23
C THR A 204 -15.78 9.13 -9.16
N TRP A 205 -15.51 7.84 -8.93
CA TRP A 205 -16.18 7.04 -7.93
C TRP A 205 -15.77 7.45 -6.52
N ARG A 206 -16.77 7.62 -5.64
CA ARG A 206 -16.55 7.93 -4.22
C ARG A 206 -17.18 6.83 -3.38
N GLU A 207 -16.41 6.31 -2.42
CA GLU A 207 -16.89 5.33 -1.45
C GLU A 207 -17.18 6.04 -0.13
N PRO A 208 -18.48 6.09 0.28
CA PRO A 208 -18.92 6.93 1.40
C PRO A 208 -18.20 6.63 2.72
N GLY A 209 -17.93 5.35 3.02
CA GLY A 209 -17.26 4.96 4.26
C GLY A 209 -15.86 5.55 4.40
N HIS A 210 -15.03 5.45 3.33
CA HIS A 210 -13.69 6.04 3.33
C HIS A 210 -13.71 7.58 3.35
N GLU A 211 -14.71 8.20 2.69
CA GLU A 211 -14.87 9.66 2.77
C GLU A 211 -15.20 10.10 4.20
N ASP A 212 -16.15 9.42 4.86
CA ASP A 212 -16.53 9.70 6.24
C ASP A 212 -15.38 9.48 7.22
N GLU A 213 -14.58 8.43 7.02
CA GLU A 213 -13.37 8.17 7.82
C GLU A 213 -12.38 9.33 7.72
N ALA A 214 -12.13 9.79 6.50
CA ALA A 214 -11.22 10.91 6.27
C ALA A 214 -11.74 12.24 6.86
N HIS A 215 -13.06 12.47 6.82
CA HIS A 215 -13.68 13.63 7.48
C HIS A 215 -13.58 13.58 9.00
N ARG A 216 -13.72 12.38 9.59
CA ARG A 216 -13.55 12.20 11.05
C ARG A 216 -12.10 12.41 11.50
N ALA A 217 -11.12 12.13 10.64
CA ALA A 217 -9.71 12.26 10.98
C ALA A 217 -9.29 13.71 11.17
N GLY A 218 -9.90 14.67 10.47
CA GLY A 218 -9.53 16.07 10.61
C GLY A 218 -10.08 17.01 9.53
N ALA A 219 -9.47 18.17 9.43
CA ALA A 219 -9.89 19.20 8.47
C ALA A 219 -9.30 18.92 7.08
N TRP A 220 -10.15 18.83 6.07
CA TRP A 220 -9.71 18.76 4.68
C TRP A 220 -9.13 20.10 4.25
N LEU A 221 -7.91 20.04 3.72
CA LEU A 221 -7.19 21.20 3.20
C LEU A 221 -7.35 21.33 1.70
N GLU A 222 -7.30 20.21 0.98
CA GLU A 222 -7.36 20.14 -0.48
C GLU A 222 -8.09 18.87 -0.93
N ASP A 223 -8.77 18.96 -2.06
CA ASP A 223 -9.28 17.83 -2.84
C ASP A 223 -8.78 17.98 -4.28
N LEU A 224 -7.84 17.11 -4.65
CA LEU A 224 -7.14 17.10 -5.93
C LEU A 224 -7.79 16.17 -6.96
N ARG A 225 -8.85 15.48 -6.55
CA ARG A 225 -9.52 14.47 -7.38
C ARG A 225 -10.39 15.13 -8.45
N ARG A 226 -10.51 14.43 -9.56
CA ARG A 226 -11.46 14.83 -10.62
C ARG A 226 -12.87 14.90 -10.05
N ARG A 227 -13.59 15.97 -10.37
CA ARG A 227 -15.00 16.20 -10.04
C ARG A 227 -15.91 15.44 -10.98
#